data_b23ed3e09b19e34eb7b3bcd42614261e
#
_entry.id   b23ed3e09b19e34eb7b3bcd42614261e
#
_cell.length_a   1.000
_cell.length_b   1.000
_cell.length_c   1.000
_cell.angle_alpha   90.00
_cell.angle_beta   90.00
_cell.angle_gamma   90.00
#
_symmetry.space_group_name_H-M   'P 1'
#
loop_
_entity.id
_entity.type
_entity.pdbx_description
1 polymer ?
#
loop_
_entity_poly.entity_id
_entity_poly.type
_entity_poly.pdbx_seq_one_letter_code
_entity_poly.pdbx_strand_id
1 'polypeptide(L)'
;MSGFANTVYADLVGQDQVIEILQNAVATTRAETEPINYSIHGMTHAWLFTGPPGSGRSNAAIAFAQALICPNNGCGSCKECKSAANGAHPDVEIVRTEGLSIKVDEVRELLSRVAWAPAMGGWRVVVMEDADRLTESAANALLKAIEEPGNRTVWLLCAPTLHDVLPTIRSRCRHLQLVTPSTDAVAQVLQTRDGISATMANFAARVSQGHIGRARYLATNETVRNSRSTIMKLPLTLQGISSAFAAAQTLIDLATQQATEAAETRNEKELDDLSLAYGKGATGRGMATGGSKAIKDLAKEQKTRQTRMIRDGLDSALLDIATFYRDVMLVQAGAHDALVNKELENEINTMAEKTKPQATIKKINAIMVARTNLGHNAAPLLTVEALMCNLAR
;
A
#
# COMPACT_ATOMS: atom_id res chain seq x y z
N MET A 1 7.22 -24.00 -10.46
CA MET A 1 5.84 -23.55 -10.18
C MET A 1 5.56 -23.94 -8.75
N SER A 2 5.40 -22.94 -7.86
CA SER A 2 5.20 -23.19 -6.43
C SER A 2 3.90 -23.97 -6.21
N GLY A 3 3.91 -24.96 -5.31
CA GLY A 3 2.77 -25.80 -4.96
C GLY A 3 1.59 -25.06 -4.28
N PHE A 4 1.54 -23.73 -4.42
CA PHE A 4 0.57 -22.83 -3.76
C PHE A 4 -0.54 -22.32 -4.67
N ALA A 5 -0.60 -22.78 -5.92
CA ALA A 5 -1.48 -22.23 -6.97
C ALA A 5 -2.98 -22.20 -6.64
N ASN A 6 -3.43 -23.03 -5.70
CA ASN A 6 -4.84 -23.13 -5.28
C ASN A 6 -5.06 -22.81 -3.80
N THR A 7 -4.23 -21.94 -3.21
CA THR A 7 -4.33 -21.53 -1.82
C THR A 7 -4.43 -20.01 -1.70
N VAL A 8 -4.75 -19.51 -0.50
CA VAL A 8 -4.76 -18.07 -0.20
C VAL A 8 -3.41 -17.38 -0.43
N TYR A 9 -2.33 -18.13 -0.54
CA TYR A 9 -0.97 -17.63 -0.77
C TYR A 9 -0.60 -17.49 -2.25
N ALA A 10 -1.49 -17.83 -3.19
CA ALA A 10 -1.21 -17.80 -4.64
C ALA A 10 -0.79 -16.41 -5.15
N ASP A 11 -1.24 -15.35 -4.48
CA ASP A 11 -0.91 -13.96 -4.83
C ASP A 11 0.41 -13.44 -4.22
N LEU A 12 1.10 -14.24 -3.40
CA LEU A 12 2.36 -13.88 -2.75
C LEU A 12 3.57 -14.28 -3.60
N VAL A 13 3.78 -13.53 -4.65
CA VAL A 13 4.81 -13.81 -5.66
C VAL A 13 6.21 -13.57 -5.10
N GLY A 14 7.09 -14.59 -5.20
CA GLY A 14 8.47 -14.50 -4.75
C GLY A 14 8.65 -14.50 -3.23
N GLN A 15 7.64 -14.95 -2.45
CA GLN A 15 7.64 -14.95 -0.99
C GLN A 15 7.70 -16.36 -0.40
N ASP A 16 8.35 -17.31 -1.05
CA ASP A 16 8.30 -18.74 -0.68
C ASP A 16 8.68 -18.99 0.78
N GLN A 17 9.72 -18.33 1.31
CA GLN A 17 10.13 -18.45 2.71
C GLN A 17 9.07 -17.92 3.68
N VAL A 18 8.46 -16.78 3.35
CA VAL A 18 7.38 -16.20 4.18
C VAL A 18 6.17 -17.14 4.18
N ILE A 19 5.79 -17.66 3.04
CA ILE A 19 4.68 -18.62 2.90
C ILE A 19 4.93 -19.87 3.76
N GLU A 20 6.12 -20.45 3.70
CA GLU A 20 6.49 -21.61 4.51
C GLU A 20 6.37 -21.33 6.02
N ILE A 21 6.85 -20.19 6.49
CA ILE A 21 6.75 -19.79 7.89
C ILE A 21 5.27 -19.65 8.31
N LEU A 22 4.43 -19.03 7.47
CA LEU A 22 3.01 -18.83 7.77
C LEU A 22 2.24 -20.15 7.77
N GLN A 23 2.53 -21.06 6.83
CA GLN A 23 1.92 -22.39 6.78
C GLN A 23 2.31 -23.22 8.00
N ASN A 24 3.57 -23.19 8.41
CA ASN A 24 4.04 -23.88 9.60
C ASN A 24 3.35 -23.34 10.87
N ALA A 25 3.17 -22.02 10.97
CA ALA A 25 2.41 -21.42 12.06
C ALA A 25 0.96 -21.89 12.10
N VAL A 26 0.27 -21.94 10.96
CA VAL A 26 -1.10 -22.47 10.87
C VAL A 26 -1.14 -23.95 11.26
N ALA A 27 -0.21 -24.78 10.76
CA ALA A 27 -0.14 -26.20 11.08
C ALA A 27 0.04 -26.45 12.59
N THR A 28 0.89 -25.66 13.25
CA THR A 28 1.09 -25.75 14.69
C THR A 28 -0.20 -25.51 15.48
N THR A 29 -1.03 -24.54 15.06
CA THR A 29 -2.31 -24.26 15.75
C THR A 29 -3.33 -25.39 15.64
N ARG A 30 -3.16 -26.32 14.69
CA ARG A 30 -4.05 -27.47 14.49
C ARG A 30 -3.58 -28.71 15.25
N ALA A 31 -2.27 -28.81 15.51
CA ALA A 31 -1.66 -29.94 16.19
C ALA A 31 -1.72 -29.85 17.72
N GLU A 32 -1.84 -28.63 18.27
CA GLU A 32 -1.82 -28.38 19.71
C GLU A 32 -3.23 -28.45 20.32
N THR A 33 -3.35 -29.29 21.36
CA THR A 33 -4.48 -29.22 22.30
C THR A 33 -4.28 -28.04 23.25
N GLU A 34 -5.34 -27.37 23.64
CA GLU A 34 -5.25 -26.22 24.57
C GLU A 34 -4.53 -26.58 25.90
N PRO A 35 -3.74 -25.64 26.47
CA PRO A 35 -3.48 -24.28 26.01
C PRO A 35 -2.45 -24.22 24.86
N ILE A 36 -2.67 -23.28 23.90
CA ILE A 36 -1.77 -23.09 22.77
C ILE A 36 -0.40 -22.66 23.28
N ASN A 37 0.63 -23.46 23.02
CA ASN A 37 1.98 -23.12 23.38
C ASN A 37 2.58 -22.22 22.27
N TYR A 38 2.71 -20.92 22.53
CA TYR A 38 3.35 -19.98 21.61
C TYR A 38 4.86 -20.25 21.57
N SER A 39 5.29 -21.03 20.60
CA SER A 39 6.71 -21.38 20.43
C SER A 39 7.43 -20.42 19.48
N ILE A 40 8.76 -20.32 19.63
CA ILE A 40 9.61 -19.49 18.76
C ILE A 40 9.53 -19.92 17.28
N HIS A 41 9.23 -21.18 17.02
CA HIS A 41 9.15 -21.78 15.68
C HIS A 41 7.73 -21.97 15.14
N GLY A 42 6.70 -21.75 15.97
CA GLY A 42 5.29 -21.95 15.65
C GLY A 42 4.46 -20.67 15.60
N MET A 43 3.25 -20.76 16.14
CA MET A 43 2.32 -19.63 16.23
C MET A 43 2.77 -18.62 17.29
N THR A 44 2.56 -17.33 17.02
CA THR A 44 2.70 -16.22 17.97
C THR A 44 1.52 -15.27 17.84
N HIS A 45 1.24 -14.54 18.92
CA HIS A 45 0.09 -13.64 18.99
C HIS A 45 0.27 -12.30 18.28
N ALA A 46 1.50 -11.94 17.89
CA ALA A 46 1.77 -10.69 17.18
C ALA A 46 2.82 -10.89 16.09
N TRP A 47 2.53 -10.38 14.91
CA TRP A 47 3.38 -10.47 13.72
C TRP A 47 3.57 -9.08 13.12
N LEU A 48 4.77 -8.80 12.63
CA LEU A 48 5.12 -7.57 11.93
C LEU A 48 5.63 -7.91 10.53
N PHE A 49 4.81 -7.61 9.53
CA PHE A 49 5.13 -7.77 8.12
C PHE A 49 5.79 -6.49 7.62
N THR A 50 7.05 -6.56 7.20
CA THR A 50 7.75 -5.42 6.61
C THR A 50 8.17 -5.73 5.18
N GLY A 51 8.42 -4.67 4.42
CA GLY A 51 8.89 -4.76 3.04
C GLY A 51 8.55 -3.49 2.26
N PRO A 52 9.18 -3.24 1.13
CA PRO A 52 8.93 -2.06 0.32
C PRO A 52 7.48 -2.00 -0.17
N PRO A 53 6.98 -0.81 -0.56
CA PRO A 53 5.67 -0.69 -1.19
C PRO A 53 5.51 -1.68 -2.35
N GLY A 54 4.38 -2.39 -2.39
CA GLY A 54 4.11 -3.40 -3.42
C GLY A 54 4.69 -4.80 -3.18
N SER A 55 5.46 -5.03 -2.11
CA SER A 55 5.94 -6.37 -1.73
C SER A 55 4.86 -7.37 -1.31
N GLY A 56 3.62 -6.89 -1.09
CA GLY A 56 2.48 -7.75 -0.74
C GLY A 56 2.26 -7.94 0.77
N ARG A 57 2.74 -7.02 1.63
CA ARG A 57 2.58 -7.07 3.10
C ARG A 57 1.14 -7.32 3.54
N SER A 58 0.22 -6.44 3.11
CA SER A 58 -1.21 -6.57 3.45
C SER A 58 -1.80 -7.86 2.91
N ASN A 59 -1.42 -8.26 1.68
CA ASN A 59 -1.87 -9.53 1.10
C ASN A 59 -1.36 -10.73 1.91
N ALA A 60 -0.12 -10.70 2.39
CA ALA A 60 0.44 -11.75 3.24
C ALA A 60 -0.29 -11.84 4.59
N ALA A 61 -0.56 -10.68 5.23
CA ALA A 61 -1.30 -10.63 6.47
C ALA A 61 -2.75 -11.14 6.29
N ILE A 62 -3.43 -10.72 5.23
CA ILE A 62 -4.80 -11.18 4.91
C ILE A 62 -4.81 -12.68 4.57
N ALA A 63 -3.85 -13.16 3.77
CA ALA A 63 -3.73 -14.60 3.46
C ALA A 63 -3.49 -15.44 4.71
N PHE A 64 -2.68 -14.93 5.65
CA PHE A 64 -2.47 -15.58 6.92
C PHE A 64 -3.75 -15.58 7.79
N ALA A 65 -4.48 -14.45 7.85
CA ALA A 65 -5.78 -14.39 8.50
C ALA A 65 -6.76 -15.41 7.91
N GLN A 66 -6.86 -15.49 6.58
CA GLN A 66 -7.68 -16.48 5.90
C GLN A 66 -7.28 -17.91 6.26
N ALA A 67 -5.98 -18.21 6.33
CA ALA A 67 -5.50 -19.55 6.66
C ALA A 67 -5.81 -19.95 8.11
N LEU A 68 -5.74 -19.01 9.05
CA LEU A 68 -6.06 -19.25 10.47
C LEU A 68 -7.54 -19.59 10.70
N ILE A 69 -8.45 -18.92 9.98
CA ILE A 69 -9.90 -19.15 10.14
C ILE A 69 -10.42 -20.28 9.24
N CYS A 70 -9.73 -20.61 8.15
CA CYS A 70 -10.14 -21.63 7.18
C CYS A 70 -10.01 -23.03 7.75
N PRO A 71 -11.03 -23.89 7.73
CA PRO A 71 -10.93 -25.27 8.18
C PRO A 71 -9.92 -26.10 7.37
N ASN A 72 -9.60 -25.68 6.14
CA ASN A 72 -8.69 -26.34 5.22
C ASN A 72 -7.36 -25.57 5.03
N ASN A 73 -6.84 -24.90 6.07
CA ASN A 73 -5.54 -24.22 6.09
C ASN A 73 -5.34 -23.19 4.95
N GLY A 74 -6.42 -22.48 4.58
CA GLY A 74 -6.31 -21.44 3.55
C GLY A 74 -6.59 -21.94 2.14
N CYS A 75 -7.69 -22.65 1.92
CA CYS A 75 -8.07 -23.14 0.58
C CYS A 75 -8.44 -22.04 -0.44
N GLY A 76 -8.66 -20.78 -0.01
CA GLY A 76 -9.03 -19.67 -0.89
C GLY A 76 -10.47 -19.69 -1.45
N SER A 77 -11.16 -20.83 -1.40
CA SER A 77 -12.45 -21.03 -2.07
C SER A 77 -13.67 -21.10 -1.13
N CYS A 78 -13.47 -21.44 0.15
CA CYS A 78 -14.54 -21.57 1.12
C CYS A 78 -15.14 -20.21 1.51
N LYS A 79 -16.28 -20.23 2.20
CA LYS A 79 -17.01 -19.04 2.64
C LYS A 79 -16.16 -18.18 3.59
N GLU A 80 -15.47 -18.83 4.53
CA GLU A 80 -14.59 -18.16 5.50
C GLU A 80 -13.44 -17.43 4.80
N CYS A 81 -12.73 -18.09 3.86
CA CYS A 81 -11.68 -17.44 3.08
C CYS A 81 -12.18 -16.22 2.31
N LYS A 82 -13.34 -16.34 1.63
CA LYS A 82 -13.92 -15.25 0.84
C LYS A 82 -14.38 -14.09 1.71
N SER A 83 -15.05 -14.38 2.83
CA SER A 83 -15.52 -13.34 3.76
C SER A 83 -14.34 -12.61 4.41
N ALA A 84 -13.28 -13.32 4.81
CA ALA A 84 -12.10 -12.69 5.39
C ALA A 84 -11.33 -11.82 4.38
N ALA A 85 -11.19 -12.27 3.13
CA ALA A 85 -10.55 -11.47 2.08
C ALA A 85 -11.24 -10.12 1.86
N ASN A 86 -12.57 -10.11 2.00
CA ASN A 86 -13.40 -8.91 1.80
C ASN A 86 -13.62 -8.10 3.10
N GLY A 87 -13.01 -8.50 4.23
CA GLY A 87 -13.20 -7.83 5.53
C GLY A 87 -14.60 -8.00 6.11
N ALA A 88 -15.36 -8.99 5.63
CA ALA A 88 -16.74 -9.26 6.08
C ALA A 88 -16.85 -10.43 7.08
N HIS A 89 -15.74 -11.04 7.49
CA HIS A 89 -15.73 -12.12 8.46
C HIS A 89 -15.82 -11.57 9.89
N PRO A 90 -16.73 -12.07 10.75
CA PRO A 90 -16.95 -11.52 12.09
C PRO A 90 -15.71 -11.58 13.00
N ASP A 91 -14.80 -12.53 12.76
CA ASP A 91 -13.58 -12.73 13.55
C ASP A 91 -12.31 -12.20 12.88
N VAL A 92 -12.42 -11.49 11.74
CA VAL A 92 -11.30 -10.83 11.07
C VAL A 92 -11.58 -9.35 10.95
N GLU A 93 -10.83 -8.54 11.68
CA GLU A 93 -10.90 -7.09 11.64
C GLU A 93 -9.76 -6.57 10.78
N ILE A 94 -10.08 -5.88 9.67
CA ILE A 94 -9.07 -5.26 8.81
C ILE A 94 -9.11 -3.76 9.04
N VAL A 95 -8.06 -3.22 9.66
CA VAL A 95 -7.88 -1.79 9.92
C VAL A 95 -7.13 -1.17 8.77
N ARG A 96 -7.81 -0.31 8.03
CA ARG A 96 -7.27 0.53 6.97
C ARG A 96 -7.51 1.98 7.35
N THR A 97 -6.45 2.77 7.41
CA THR A 97 -6.68 4.20 7.60
C THR A 97 -6.95 4.88 6.25
N GLU A 98 -7.99 5.67 6.19
CA GLU A 98 -8.26 6.55 5.04
C GLU A 98 -7.55 7.90 5.22
N GLY A 99 -7.06 8.19 6.42
CA GLY A 99 -6.35 9.39 6.78
C GLY A 99 -4.83 9.28 6.66
N LEU A 100 -4.16 10.33 7.14
CA LEU A 100 -2.70 10.41 7.15
C LEU A 100 -2.09 9.79 8.41
N SER A 101 -2.90 9.56 9.46
CA SER A 101 -2.47 8.93 10.71
C SER A 101 -3.63 8.19 11.37
N ILE A 102 -3.32 7.17 12.18
CA ILE A 102 -4.26 6.45 13.03
C ILE A 102 -4.18 7.05 14.43
N LYS A 103 -5.29 7.59 14.91
CA LYS A 103 -5.36 8.29 16.20
C LYS A 103 -5.70 7.33 17.35
N VAL A 104 -5.42 7.77 18.57
CA VAL A 104 -5.66 6.97 19.79
C VAL A 104 -7.13 6.56 19.97
N ASP A 105 -8.07 7.41 19.57
CA ASP A 105 -9.50 7.11 19.73
C ASP A 105 -9.95 6.01 18.77
N GLU A 106 -9.40 5.98 17.54
CA GLU A 106 -9.63 4.88 16.57
C GLU A 106 -9.11 3.54 17.12
N VAL A 107 -7.92 3.56 17.74
CA VAL A 107 -7.35 2.36 18.38
C VAL A 107 -8.18 1.92 19.58
N ARG A 108 -8.65 2.84 20.44
CA ARG A 108 -9.51 2.50 21.59
C ARG A 108 -10.83 1.87 21.15
N GLU A 109 -11.43 2.40 20.09
CA GLU A 109 -12.65 1.84 19.50
C GLU A 109 -12.38 0.43 18.94
N LEU A 110 -11.28 0.24 18.20
CA LEU A 110 -10.82 -1.06 17.73
C LEU A 110 -10.67 -2.04 18.90
N LEU A 111 -9.96 -1.65 19.96
CA LEU A 111 -9.73 -2.48 21.14
C LEU A 111 -11.04 -2.91 21.80
N SER A 112 -12.05 -2.03 21.86
CA SER A 112 -13.37 -2.37 22.39
C SER A 112 -14.10 -3.42 21.55
N ARG A 113 -13.95 -3.39 20.21
CA ARG A 113 -14.55 -4.38 19.29
C ARG A 113 -13.86 -5.74 19.38
N VAL A 114 -12.53 -5.75 19.56
CA VAL A 114 -11.74 -7.01 19.55
C VAL A 114 -11.58 -7.64 20.94
N ALA A 115 -12.08 -7.01 21.99
CA ALA A 115 -12.01 -7.51 23.37
C ALA A 115 -12.81 -8.81 23.60
N TRP A 116 -13.79 -9.11 22.73
CA TRP A 116 -14.64 -10.28 22.82
C TRP A 116 -13.97 -11.53 22.24
N ALA A 117 -14.27 -12.69 22.81
CA ALA A 117 -13.85 -13.97 22.26
C ALA A 117 -14.32 -14.14 20.80
N PRO A 118 -13.61 -14.95 19.98
CA PRO A 118 -14.02 -15.22 18.61
C PRO A 118 -15.45 -15.77 18.54
N ALA A 119 -16.28 -15.21 17.65
CA ALA A 119 -17.68 -15.57 17.51
C ALA A 119 -17.88 -17.00 16.96
N MET A 120 -16.95 -17.45 16.10
CA MET A 120 -16.99 -18.79 15.48
C MET A 120 -16.12 -19.83 16.22
N GLY A 121 -15.60 -19.49 17.41
CA GLY A 121 -14.78 -20.40 18.23
C GLY A 121 -13.38 -20.69 17.70
N GLY A 122 -12.97 -19.99 16.64
CA GLY A 122 -11.64 -20.11 16.03
C GLY A 122 -10.66 -19.02 16.52
N TRP A 123 -10.00 -18.35 15.58
CA TRP A 123 -9.08 -17.27 15.84
C TRP A 123 -9.75 -15.91 15.65
N ARG A 124 -9.49 -14.95 16.55
CA ARG A 124 -9.71 -13.52 16.32
C ARG A 124 -8.46 -12.94 15.69
N VAL A 125 -8.58 -12.39 14.49
CA VAL A 125 -7.44 -11.86 13.75
C VAL A 125 -7.64 -10.37 13.47
N VAL A 126 -6.65 -9.55 13.87
CA VAL A 126 -6.65 -8.12 13.60
C VAL A 126 -5.51 -7.81 12.63
N VAL A 127 -5.86 -7.38 11.44
CA VAL A 127 -4.91 -6.95 10.40
C VAL A 127 -4.86 -5.43 10.39
N MET A 128 -3.69 -4.84 10.66
CA MET A 128 -3.46 -3.40 10.58
C MET A 128 -2.51 -3.11 9.42
N GLU A 129 -3.03 -2.57 8.33
CA GLU A 129 -2.27 -2.43 7.07
C GLU A 129 -1.24 -1.30 7.09
N ASP A 130 -1.45 -0.25 7.89
CA ASP A 130 -0.60 0.94 7.96
C ASP A 130 -0.13 1.18 9.42
N ALA A 131 0.55 0.23 10.05
CA ALA A 131 1.01 0.35 11.45
C ALA A 131 2.05 1.47 11.64
N ASP A 132 2.76 1.88 10.58
CA ASP A 132 3.65 3.03 10.53
C ASP A 132 2.91 4.38 10.69
N ARG A 133 1.61 4.40 10.48
CA ARG A 133 0.78 5.61 10.62
C ARG A 133 0.16 5.78 12.01
N LEU A 134 0.44 4.87 12.94
CA LEU A 134 0.02 5.03 14.33
C LEU A 134 0.69 6.28 14.95
N THR A 135 -0.11 7.16 15.54
CA THR A 135 0.46 8.19 16.42
C THR A 135 1.11 7.52 17.64
N GLU A 136 2.06 8.17 18.29
CA GLU A 136 2.72 7.61 19.47
C GLU A 136 1.73 7.22 20.57
N SER A 137 0.71 8.06 20.80
CA SER A 137 -0.37 7.77 21.76
C SER A 137 -1.25 6.58 21.35
N ALA A 138 -1.49 6.40 20.04
CA ALA A 138 -2.24 5.26 19.50
C ALA A 138 -1.44 3.97 19.64
N ALA A 139 -0.14 4.01 19.32
CA ALA A 139 0.78 2.89 19.47
C ALA A 139 0.90 2.45 20.92
N ASN A 140 1.02 3.39 21.87
CA ASN A 140 1.05 3.10 23.30
C ASN A 140 -0.25 2.47 23.81
N ALA A 141 -1.42 2.91 23.29
CA ALA A 141 -2.71 2.28 23.63
C ALA A 141 -2.80 0.82 23.17
N LEU A 142 -2.11 0.47 22.06
CA LEU A 142 -2.10 -0.89 21.50
C LEU A 142 -1.20 -1.87 22.31
N LEU A 143 -0.19 -1.36 23.01
CA LEU A 143 0.83 -2.19 23.69
C LEU A 143 0.21 -3.26 24.60
N LYS A 144 -0.77 -2.86 25.43
CA LYS A 144 -1.40 -3.82 26.36
C LYS A 144 -2.09 -4.97 25.64
N ALA A 145 -2.74 -4.69 24.51
CA ALA A 145 -3.44 -5.71 23.71
C ALA A 145 -2.46 -6.64 22.95
N ILE A 146 -1.26 -6.15 22.67
CA ILE A 146 -0.17 -6.96 22.09
C ILE A 146 0.53 -7.79 23.15
N GLU A 147 0.72 -7.26 24.37
CA GLU A 147 1.38 -7.97 25.48
C GLU A 147 0.51 -9.07 26.09
N GLU A 148 -0.77 -8.74 26.30
CA GLU A 148 -1.76 -9.62 26.93
C GLU A 148 -2.96 -9.82 25.99
N PRO A 149 -2.76 -10.53 24.87
CA PRO A 149 -3.84 -10.75 23.90
C PRO A 149 -4.93 -11.61 24.52
N GLY A 150 -6.17 -11.37 24.08
CA GLY A 150 -7.29 -12.27 24.39
C GLY A 150 -7.02 -13.69 23.89
N ASN A 151 -7.73 -14.67 24.46
CA ASN A 151 -7.56 -16.06 24.04
C ASN A 151 -7.79 -16.20 22.52
N ARG A 152 -6.83 -16.85 21.83
CA ARG A 152 -6.82 -17.02 20.36
C ARG A 152 -6.93 -15.71 19.56
N THR A 153 -6.36 -14.63 20.10
CA THR A 153 -6.26 -13.35 19.36
C THR A 153 -4.87 -13.17 18.76
N VAL A 154 -4.83 -12.76 17.49
CA VAL A 154 -3.60 -12.53 16.72
C VAL A 154 -3.61 -11.15 16.09
N TRP A 155 -2.50 -10.43 16.27
CA TRP A 155 -2.25 -9.12 15.69
C TRP A 155 -1.29 -9.25 14.51
N LEU A 156 -1.71 -8.78 13.33
CA LEU A 156 -0.93 -8.78 12.09
C LEU A 156 -0.70 -7.33 11.69
N LEU A 157 0.49 -6.80 11.98
CA LEU A 157 0.87 -5.41 11.73
C LEU A 157 1.67 -5.34 10.43
N CYS A 158 1.40 -4.35 9.57
CA CYS A 158 2.14 -4.12 8.33
C CYS A 158 2.79 -2.74 8.37
N ALA A 159 4.08 -2.66 8.01
CA ALA A 159 4.82 -1.40 7.93
C ALA A 159 5.88 -1.46 6.80
N PRO A 160 6.31 -0.34 6.21
CA PRO A 160 7.35 -0.34 5.18
C PRO A 160 8.68 -0.89 5.67
N THR A 161 9.13 -0.44 6.85
CA THR A 161 10.36 -0.90 7.48
C THR A 161 10.16 -1.15 8.97
N LEU A 162 11.12 -1.84 9.60
CA LEU A 162 11.13 -2.03 11.06
C LEU A 162 11.25 -0.71 11.83
N HIS A 163 11.88 0.30 11.23
CA HIS A 163 12.14 1.58 11.88
C HIS A 163 10.89 2.48 11.92
N ASP A 164 9.91 2.21 11.07
CA ASP A 164 8.66 2.96 11.03
C ASP A 164 7.69 2.56 12.16
N VAL A 165 8.04 1.52 12.92
CA VAL A 165 7.23 1.05 14.06
C VAL A 165 7.99 1.27 15.36
N LEU A 166 7.29 1.74 16.39
CA LEU A 166 7.89 1.99 17.71
C LEU A 166 8.63 0.76 18.25
N PRO A 167 9.83 0.93 18.84
CA PRO A 167 10.63 -0.17 19.39
C PRO A 167 9.85 -1.05 20.38
N THR A 168 8.94 -0.46 21.14
CA THR A 168 8.07 -1.14 22.11
C THR A 168 7.11 -2.14 21.47
N ILE A 169 6.51 -1.81 20.31
CA ILE A 169 5.68 -2.73 19.53
C ILE A 169 6.57 -3.78 18.84
N ARG A 170 7.62 -3.32 18.17
CA ARG A 170 8.53 -4.18 17.40
C ARG A 170 9.13 -5.31 18.22
N SER A 171 9.51 -5.05 19.48
CA SER A 171 10.11 -6.05 20.37
C SER A 171 9.17 -7.20 20.77
N ARG A 172 7.85 -7.04 20.54
CA ARG A 172 6.80 -8.00 20.90
C ARG A 172 6.22 -8.73 19.70
N CYS A 173 6.65 -8.35 18.50
CA CYS A 173 6.17 -8.95 17.26
C CYS A 173 7.20 -9.90 16.65
N ARG A 174 6.73 -11.02 16.13
CA ARG A 174 7.54 -11.84 15.21
C ARG A 174 7.66 -11.13 13.88
N HIS A 175 8.89 -10.79 13.50
CA HIS A 175 9.17 -10.08 12.27
C HIS A 175 9.22 -11.00 11.06
N LEU A 176 8.51 -10.64 9.99
CA LEU A 176 8.60 -11.23 8.66
C LEU A 176 8.93 -10.15 7.64
N GLN A 177 10.03 -10.31 6.95
CA GLN A 177 10.44 -9.39 5.89
C GLN A 177 10.06 -9.94 4.52
N LEU A 178 9.24 -9.19 3.80
CA LEU A 178 8.90 -9.47 2.41
C LEU A 178 9.92 -8.84 1.48
N VAL A 179 10.24 -9.55 0.41
CA VAL A 179 11.15 -9.06 -0.63
C VAL A 179 10.39 -8.45 -1.79
N THR A 180 11.06 -7.60 -2.55
CA THR A 180 10.50 -7.08 -3.82
C THR A 180 10.45 -8.23 -4.83
N PRO A 181 9.30 -8.54 -5.43
CA PRO A 181 9.22 -9.54 -6.50
C PRO A 181 10.10 -9.15 -7.69
N SER A 182 10.67 -10.14 -8.36
CA SER A 182 11.42 -9.90 -9.59
C SER A 182 10.51 -9.40 -10.72
N THR A 183 11.08 -8.64 -11.66
CA THR A 183 10.34 -8.16 -12.84
C THR A 183 9.68 -9.30 -13.60
N ASP A 184 10.40 -10.43 -13.78
CA ASP A 184 9.89 -11.60 -14.50
C ASP A 184 8.72 -12.24 -13.75
N ALA A 185 8.80 -12.34 -12.43
CA ALA A 185 7.72 -12.88 -11.61
C ALA A 185 6.46 -12.01 -11.69
N VAL A 186 6.61 -10.68 -11.66
CA VAL A 186 5.48 -9.75 -11.85
C VAL A 186 4.90 -9.88 -13.26
N ALA A 187 5.74 -9.92 -14.30
CA ALA A 187 5.29 -10.09 -15.68
C ALA A 187 4.51 -11.40 -15.88
N GLN A 188 5.00 -12.50 -15.28
CA GLN A 188 4.32 -13.79 -15.34
C GLN A 188 2.94 -13.74 -14.69
N VAL A 189 2.79 -13.10 -13.53
CA VAL A 189 1.49 -12.96 -12.87
C VAL A 189 0.51 -12.15 -13.72
N LEU A 190 0.95 -11.04 -14.31
CA LEU A 190 0.10 -10.24 -15.20
C LEU A 190 -0.37 -11.03 -16.43
N GLN A 191 0.49 -11.90 -16.98
CA GLN A 191 0.12 -12.72 -18.12
C GLN A 191 -0.82 -13.87 -17.74
N THR A 192 -0.48 -14.64 -16.70
CA THR A 192 -1.20 -15.88 -16.37
C THR A 192 -2.52 -15.62 -15.63
N ARG A 193 -2.55 -14.63 -14.75
CA ARG A 193 -3.72 -14.32 -13.91
C ARG A 193 -4.62 -13.24 -14.53
N ASP A 194 -4.01 -12.18 -15.04
CA ASP A 194 -4.74 -11.00 -15.49
C ASP A 194 -4.94 -10.99 -17.01
N GLY A 195 -4.40 -11.98 -17.76
CA GLY A 195 -4.56 -12.11 -19.21
C GLY A 195 -3.89 -11.01 -20.03
N ILE A 196 -2.92 -10.28 -19.44
CA ILE A 196 -2.22 -9.17 -20.10
C ILE A 196 -1.24 -9.71 -21.13
N SER A 197 -1.16 -9.05 -22.31
CA SER A 197 -0.20 -9.42 -23.35
C SER A 197 1.25 -9.37 -22.84
N ALA A 198 2.13 -10.26 -23.32
CA ALA A 198 3.52 -10.37 -22.87
C ALA A 198 4.26 -9.01 -23.00
N THR A 199 4.08 -8.28 -24.07
CA THR A 199 4.70 -6.97 -24.28
C THR A 199 4.29 -5.97 -23.20
N MET A 200 2.99 -5.84 -22.91
CA MET A 200 2.47 -4.92 -21.91
C MET A 200 2.83 -5.38 -20.50
N ALA A 201 2.78 -6.68 -20.22
CA ALA A 201 3.18 -7.24 -18.92
C ALA A 201 4.65 -6.97 -18.60
N ASN A 202 5.56 -7.17 -19.56
CA ASN A 202 6.97 -6.89 -19.39
C ASN A 202 7.26 -5.39 -19.20
N PHE A 203 6.58 -4.52 -19.96
CA PHE A 203 6.66 -3.08 -19.76
C PHE A 203 6.20 -2.69 -18.35
N ALA A 204 4.97 -3.07 -17.98
CA ALA A 204 4.37 -2.71 -16.71
C ALA A 204 5.17 -3.26 -15.50
N ALA A 205 5.65 -4.50 -15.58
CA ALA A 205 6.50 -5.12 -14.55
C ALA A 205 7.82 -4.37 -14.36
N ARG A 206 8.50 -4.01 -15.46
CA ARG A 206 9.77 -3.29 -15.44
C ARG A 206 9.61 -1.91 -14.79
N VAL A 207 8.63 -1.12 -15.21
CA VAL A 207 8.44 0.26 -14.70
C VAL A 207 7.82 0.32 -13.30
N SER A 208 7.15 -0.73 -12.86
CA SER A 208 6.58 -0.82 -11.51
C SER A 208 7.57 -1.25 -10.44
N GLN A 209 8.78 -1.73 -10.84
CA GLN A 209 9.84 -2.15 -9.93
C GLN A 209 9.38 -3.14 -8.84
N GLY A 210 8.61 -4.17 -9.23
CA GLY A 210 8.13 -5.20 -8.33
C GLY A 210 6.79 -4.92 -7.64
N HIS A 211 6.20 -3.73 -7.86
CA HIS A 211 4.89 -3.41 -7.29
C HIS A 211 3.76 -3.97 -8.15
N ILE A 212 3.23 -5.16 -7.82
CA ILE A 212 2.23 -5.88 -8.63
C ILE A 212 0.97 -5.03 -8.87
N GLY A 213 0.43 -4.38 -7.83
CA GLY A 213 -0.77 -3.54 -7.97
C GLY A 213 -0.56 -2.38 -8.95
N ARG A 214 0.60 -1.72 -8.89
CA ARG A 214 0.99 -0.65 -9.82
C ARG A 214 1.19 -1.19 -11.24
N ALA A 215 1.83 -2.36 -11.37
CA ALA A 215 2.01 -3.01 -12.66
C ALA A 215 0.68 -3.33 -13.34
N ARG A 216 -0.27 -3.89 -12.58
CA ARG A 216 -1.63 -4.15 -13.07
C ARG A 216 -2.33 -2.87 -13.51
N TYR A 217 -2.26 -1.81 -12.70
CA TYR A 217 -2.90 -0.52 -13.00
C TYR A 217 -2.32 0.12 -14.25
N LEU A 218 -0.99 0.09 -14.43
CA LEU A 218 -0.32 0.54 -15.65
C LEU A 218 -0.71 -0.31 -16.87
N ALA A 219 -0.82 -1.63 -16.71
CA ALA A 219 -1.16 -2.52 -17.81
C ALA A 219 -2.59 -2.33 -18.32
N THR A 220 -3.54 -2.06 -17.42
CA THR A 220 -4.97 -1.98 -17.76
C THR A 220 -5.48 -0.58 -18.07
N ASN A 221 -4.77 0.48 -17.63
CA ASN A 221 -5.24 1.86 -17.74
C ASN A 221 -4.34 2.72 -18.64
N GLU A 222 -4.86 3.16 -19.77
CA GLU A 222 -4.15 3.99 -20.73
C GLU A 222 -3.92 5.42 -20.22
N THR A 223 -4.90 6.00 -19.52
CA THR A 223 -4.77 7.36 -18.94
C THR A 223 -3.58 7.43 -17.99
N VAL A 224 -3.37 6.39 -17.18
CA VAL A 224 -2.24 6.30 -16.24
C VAL A 224 -0.89 6.20 -16.97
N ARG A 225 -0.84 5.44 -18.07
CA ARG A 225 0.37 5.38 -18.93
C ARG A 225 0.68 6.74 -19.56
N ASN A 226 -0.33 7.46 -20.03
CA ASN A 226 -0.17 8.79 -20.62
C ASN A 226 0.30 9.81 -19.56
N SER A 227 -0.29 9.80 -18.38
CA SER A 227 0.14 10.64 -17.25
C SER A 227 1.59 10.35 -16.87
N ARG A 228 1.97 9.06 -16.77
CA ARG A 228 3.37 8.67 -16.53
C ARG A 228 4.29 9.17 -17.63
N SER A 229 3.91 9.04 -18.90
CA SER A 229 4.70 9.55 -20.03
C SER A 229 4.95 11.07 -19.91
N THR A 230 3.93 11.82 -19.52
CA THR A 230 4.04 13.26 -19.25
C THR A 230 5.01 13.55 -18.11
N ILE A 231 4.87 12.86 -16.97
CA ILE A 231 5.74 13.01 -15.80
C ILE A 231 7.19 12.72 -16.13
N MET A 232 7.46 11.65 -16.89
CA MET A 232 8.80 11.24 -17.28
C MET A 232 9.51 12.24 -18.21
N LYS A 233 8.76 13.10 -18.90
CA LYS A 233 9.31 14.15 -19.77
C LYS A 233 9.60 15.45 -19.02
N LEU A 234 9.06 15.66 -17.81
CA LEU A 234 9.27 16.89 -17.04
C LEU A 234 10.74 17.21 -16.80
N PRO A 235 11.62 16.25 -16.43
CA PRO A 235 13.07 16.53 -16.28
C PRO A 235 13.73 17.17 -17.51
N LEU A 236 13.22 16.90 -18.70
CA LEU A 236 13.73 17.41 -19.97
C LEU A 236 13.33 18.86 -20.23
N THR A 237 12.27 19.34 -19.61
CA THR A 237 11.73 20.69 -19.80
C THR A 237 12.26 21.71 -18.80
N LEU A 238 13.01 21.28 -17.78
CA LEU A 238 13.51 22.14 -16.72
C LEU A 238 14.68 23.01 -17.20
N GLN A 239 14.42 24.26 -17.51
CA GLN A 239 15.43 25.22 -17.99
C GLN A 239 15.56 26.47 -17.10
N GLY A 240 14.86 26.50 -15.96
CA GLY A 240 14.88 27.64 -15.04
C GLY A 240 13.65 27.68 -14.13
N ILE A 241 13.51 28.78 -13.40
CA ILE A 241 12.47 28.90 -12.35
C ILE A 241 11.05 28.81 -12.94
N SER A 242 10.79 29.49 -14.07
CA SER A 242 9.44 29.47 -14.68
C SER A 242 9.02 28.07 -15.11
N SER A 243 9.90 27.32 -15.78
CA SER A 243 9.60 25.92 -16.15
C SER A 243 9.50 25.00 -14.94
N ALA A 244 10.23 25.29 -13.86
CA ALA A 244 10.12 24.52 -12.61
C ALA A 244 8.73 24.67 -11.96
N PHE A 245 8.20 25.90 -11.87
CA PHE A 245 6.82 26.12 -11.37
C PHE A 245 5.77 25.48 -12.27
N ALA A 246 5.91 25.59 -13.60
CA ALA A 246 5.00 24.94 -14.54
C ALA A 246 5.02 23.40 -14.39
N ALA A 247 6.18 22.80 -14.22
CA ALA A 247 6.33 21.37 -13.99
C ALA A 247 5.71 20.94 -12.63
N ALA A 248 5.89 21.75 -11.58
CA ALA A 248 5.27 21.50 -10.28
C ALA A 248 3.74 21.53 -10.37
N GLN A 249 3.17 22.52 -11.05
CA GLN A 249 1.72 22.62 -11.26
C GLN A 249 1.21 21.41 -12.05
N THR A 250 1.88 21.00 -13.13
CA THR A 250 1.52 19.81 -13.90
C THR A 250 1.45 18.55 -13.03
N LEU A 251 2.40 18.35 -12.12
CA LEU A 251 2.39 17.19 -11.20
C LEU A 251 1.20 17.23 -10.24
N ILE A 252 0.89 18.39 -9.68
CA ILE A 252 -0.25 18.58 -8.78
C ILE A 252 -1.56 18.31 -9.51
N ASP A 253 -1.70 18.84 -10.72
CA ASP A 253 -2.93 18.69 -11.54
C ASP A 253 -3.15 17.22 -11.91
N LEU A 254 -2.11 16.52 -12.39
CA LEU A 254 -2.19 15.09 -12.73
C LEU A 254 -2.54 14.23 -11.50
N ALA A 255 -1.91 14.47 -10.36
CA ALA A 255 -2.20 13.72 -9.13
C ALA A 255 -3.62 14.00 -8.63
N THR A 256 -4.09 15.25 -8.72
CA THR A 256 -5.44 15.64 -8.34
C THR A 256 -6.49 15.03 -9.25
N GLN A 257 -6.27 15.08 -10.57
CA GLN A 257 -7.16 14.46 -11.55
C GLN A 257 -7.30 12.95 -11.32
N GLN A 258 -6.18 12.24 -11.17
CA GLN A 258 -6.19 10.79 -10.93
C GLN A 258 -6.91 10.43 -9.62
N ALA A 259 -6.67 11.20 -8.54
CA ALA A 259 -7.33 10.98 -7.26
C ALA A 259 -8.85 11.23 -7.37
N THR A 260 -9.29 12.23 -8.12
CA THR A 260 -10.71 12.55 -8.33
C THR A 260 -11.39 11.45 -9.14
N GLU A 261 -10.83 11.06 -10.29
CA GLU A 261 -11.37 10.00 -11.14
C GLU A 261 -11.48 8.65 -10.40
N ALA A 262 -10.46 8.30 -9.61
CA ALA A 262 -10.46 7.04 -8.84
C ALA A 262 -11.46 7.03 -7.68
N ALA A 263 -11.78 8.21 -7.11
CA ALA A 263 -12.69 8.32 -5.98
C ALA A 263 -14.17 8.52 -6.38
N GLU A 264 -14.43 9.04 -7.57
CA GLU A 264 -15.75 9.52 -8.00
C GLU A 264 -16.86 8.47 -7.85
N THR A 265 -16.71 7.33 -8.51
CA THR A 265 -17.72 6.24 -8.46
C THR A 265 -17.98 5.74 -7.03
N ARG A 266 -16.92 5.65 -6.21
CA ARG A 266 -17.05 5.21 -4.81
C ARG A 266 -17.75 6.28 -3.98
N ASN A 267 -17.38 7.54 -4.15
CA ASN A 267 -17.93 8.67 -3.41
C ASN A 267 -19.43 8.85 -3.70
N GLU A 268 -19.85 8.73 -4.96
CA GLU A 268 -21.25 8.77 -5.37
C GLU A 268 -22.05 7.64 -4.74
N LYS A 269 -21.54 6.41 -4.82
CA LYS A 269 -22.21 5.26 -4.22
C LYS A 269 -22.36 5.39 -2.71
N GLU A 270 -21.30 5.80 -2.00
CA GLU A 270 -21.35 6.02 -0.54
C GLU A 270 -22.38 7.09 -0.16
N LEU A 271 -22.49 8.16 -0.96
CA LEU A 271 -23.47 9.23 -0.75
C LEU A 271 -24.90 8.75 -1.01
N ASP A 272 -25.12 7.96 -2.05
CA ASP A 272 -26.42 7.39 -2.38
C ASP A 272 -26.85 6.38 -1.32
N ASP A 273 -25.99 5.44 -0.92
CA ASP A 273 -26.27 4.45 0.12
C ASP A 273 -26.62 5.14 1.45
N LEU A 274 -25.87 6.17 1.83
CA LEU A 274 -26.15 6.95 3.04
C LEU A 274 -27.46 7.73 2.92
N SER A 275 -27.71 8.34 1.76
CA SER A 275 -28.95 9.08 1.48
C SER A 275 -30.18 8.19 1.55
N LEU A 276 -30.10 6.96 1.03
CA LEU A 276 -31.14 5.94 1.12
C LEU A 276 -31.38 5.50 2.56
N ALA A 277 -30.32 5.25 3.33
CA ALA A 277 -30.39 4.85 4.74
C ALA A 277 -31.11 5.90 5.61
N TYR A 278 -31.00 7.19 5.29
CA TYR A 278 -31.69 8.28 5.97
C TYR A 278 -33.00 8.72 5.31
N GLY A 279 -33.54 7.92 4.37
CA GLY A 279 -34.89 8.09 3.81
C GLY A 279 -35.04 9.15 2.73
N LYS A 280 -33.96 9.55 2.03
CA LYS A 280 -34.04 10.40 0.84
C LYS A 280 -34.68 9.60 -0.30
N GLY A 281 -35.92 9.85 -0.61
CA GLY A 281 -36.70 9.15 -1.66
C GLY A 281 -38.03 8.57 -1.21
N ALA A 282 -38.33 8.48 0.08
CA ALA A 282 -39.65 8.15 0.60
C ALA A 282 -40.51 9.41 0.64
N THR A 283 -41.44 9.53 -0.32
CA THR A 283 -42.59 10.46 -0.36
C THR A 283 -42.60 11.61 0.67
N GLY A 284 -42.05 12.78 0.28
CA GLY A 284 -42.44 14.08 0.86
C GLY A 284 -41.97 14.44 2.25
N ARG A 285 -41.18 13.63 2.93
CA ARG A 285 -40.54 13.95 4.22
C ARG A 285 -39.05 14.14 4.05
N GLY A 286 -38.50 15.22 4.66
CA GLY A 286 -37.06 15.47 4.68
C GLY A 286 -36.30 14.33 5.36
N MET A 287 -34.95 14.34 5.20
CA MET A 287 -34.06 13.32 5.81
C MET A 287 -34.36 13.14 7.30
N ALA A 288 -34.27 11.90 7.80
CA ALA A 288 -34.36 11.58 9.20
C ALA A 288 -33.37 12.38 10.05
N THR A 289 -33.69 12.61 11.31
CA THR A 289 -32.85 13.35 12.26
C THR A 289 -31.44 12.77 12.29
N GLY A 290 -30.43 13.60 12.04
CA GLY A 290 -29.00 13.17 11.96
C GLY A 290 -28.46 12.96 10.55
N GLY A 291 -29.28 12.80 9.52
CA GLY A 291 -28.84 12.55 8.15
C GLY A 291 -27.96 13.67 7.57
N SER A 292 -28.27 14.95 7.86
CA SER A 292 -27.44 16.09 7.45
C SER A 292 -26.05 16.06 8.10
N LYS A 293 -25.94 15.62 9.35
CA LYS A 293 -24.66 15.45 10.03
C LYS A 293 -23.85 14.29 9.40
N ALA A 294 -24.50 13.14 9.21
CA ALA A 294 -23.86 11.98 8.60
C ALA A 294 -23.29 12.29 7.20
N ILE A 295 -24.03 13.06 6.36
CA ILE A 295 -23.53 13.51 5.05
C ILE A 295 -22.31 14.43 5.17
N LYS A 296 -22.31 15.35 6.15
CA LYS A 296 -21.16 16.23 6.39
C LYS A 296 -19.93 15.44 6.86
N ASP A 297 -20.14 14.46 7.74
CA ASP A 297 -19.07 13.59 8.23
C ASP A 297 -18.50 12.74 7.08
N LEU A 298 -19.35 12.13 6.24
CA LEU A 298 -18.94 11.43 5.03
C LEU A 298 -18.14 12.32 4.06
N ALA A 299 -18.62 13.53 3.79
CA ALA A 299 -17.90 14.48 2.91
C ALA A 299 -16.52 14.84 3.47
N LYS A 300 -16.36 14.93 4.80
CA LYS A 300 -15.07 15.15 5.45
C LYS A 300 -14.14 13.94 5.29
N GLU A 301 -14.66 12.73 5.44
CA GLU A 301 -13.91 11.49 5.22
C GLU A 301 -13.47 11.36 3.76
N GLN A 302 -14.37 11.59 2.80
CA GLN A 302 -14.08 11.60 1.38
C GLN A 302 -12.97 12.61 1.01
N LYS A 303 -13.02 13.82 1.59
CA LYS A 303 -11.98 14.84 1.41
C LYS A 303 -10.63 14.39 2.00
N THR A 304 -10.65 13.76 3.16
CA THR A 304 -9.44 13.24 3.81
C THR A 304 -8.80 12.14 2.95
N ARG A 305 -9.62 11.21 2.45
CA ARG A 305 -9.22 10.14 1.52
C ARG A 305 -8.63 10.71 0.23
N GLN A 306 -9.29 11.70 -0.39
CA GLN A 306 -8.79 12.36 -1.60
C GLN A 306 -7.43 13.03 -1.36
N THR A 307 -7.26 13.71 -0.23
CA THR A 307 -5.97 14.31 0.15
C THR A 307 -4.86 13.26 0.26
N ARG A 308 -5.15 12.09 0.82
CA ARG A 308 -4.21 10.97 0.86
C ARG A 308 -3.88 10.48 -0.56
N MET A 309 -4.90 10.24 -1.39
CA MET A 309 -4.71 9.76 -2.76
C MET A 309 -3.85 10.70 -3.61
N ILE A 310 -4.03 12.02 -3.46
CA ILE A 310 -3.18 13.01 -4.13
C ILE A 310 -1.71 12.87 -3.67
N ARG A 311 -1.47 12.71 -2.37
CA ARG A 311 -0.10 12.53 -1.84
C ARG A 311 0.53 11.24 -2.32
N ASP A 312 -0.20 10.13 -2.32
CA ASP A 312 0.27 8.83 -2.80
C ASP A 312 0.55 8.89 -4.31
N GLY A 313 -0.28 9.61 -5.08
CA GLY A 313 -0.07 9.91 -6.50
C GLY A 313 1.20 10.73 -6.75
N LEU A 314 1.42 11.79 -5.96
CA LEU A 314 2.65 12.60 -6.04
C LEU A 314 3.89 11.78 -5.65
N ASP A 315 3.84 10.99 -4.59
CA ASP A 315 4.95 10.11 -4.21
C ASP A 315 5.31 9.12 -5.33
N SER A 316 4.30 8.54 -5.98
CA SER A 316 4.48 7.68 -7.14
C SER A 316 5.10 8.42 -8.34
N ALA A 317 4.67 9.66 -8.61
CA ALA A 317 5.22 10.49 -9.67
C ALA A 317 6.70 10.88 -9.39
N LEU A 318 7.01 11.23 -8.15
CA LEU A 318 8.39 11.51 -7.73
C LEU A 318 9.28 10.27 -7.83
N LEU A 319 8.75 9.08 -7.55
CA LEU A 319 9.48 7.84 -7.75
C LEU A 319 9.76 7.60 -9.25
N ASP A 320 8.81 7.89 -10.14
CA ASP A 320 9.05 7.81 -11.59
C ASP A 320 10.18 8.74 -12.01
N ILE A 321 10.18 10.00 -11.58
CA ILE A 321 11.27 10.95 -11.86
C ILE A 321 12.60 10.45 -11.28
N ALA A 322 12.58 9.84 -10.09
CA ALA A 322 13.78 9.24 -9.50
C ALA A 322 14.34 8.10 -10.38
N THR A 323 13.45 7.28 -10.98
CA THR A 323 13.91 6.21 -11.89
C THR A 323 14.54 6.77 -13.16
N PHE A 324 14.07 7.91 -13.67
CA PHE A 324 14.70 8.61 -14.79
C PHE A 324 16.14 9.01 -14.46
N TYR A 325 16.37 9.69 -13.34
CA TYR A 325 17.73 10.07 -12.94
C TYR A 325 18.60 8.89 -12.54
N ARG A 326 18.01 7.80 -12.01
CA ARG A 326 18.72 6.54 -11.81
C ARG A 326 19.25 5.98 -13.13
N ASP A 327 18.43 5.98 -14.17
CA ASP A 327 18.83 5.49 -15.50
C ASP A 327 19.92 6.40 -16.10
N VAL A 328 19.81 7.73 -15.92
CA VAL A 328 20.90 8.67 -16.30
C VAL A 328 22.21 8.30 -15.58
N MET A 329 22.16 7.99 -14.28
CA MET A 329 23.33 7.59 -13.51
C MET A 329 23.91 6.24 -13.98
N LEU A 330 23.07 5.29 -14.37
CA LEU A 330 23.51 4.00 -14.93
C LEU A 330 24.26 4.18 -16.24
N VAL A 331 23.77 5.03 -17.16
CA VAL A 331 24.46 5.38 -18.40
C VAL A 331 25.80 6.05 -18.09
N GLN A 332 25.85 7.01 -17.16
CA GLN A 332 27.10 7.65 -16.72
C GLN A 332 28.12 6.66 -16.12
N ALA A 333 27.62 5.52 -15.57
CA ALA A 333 28.45 4.43 -15.04
C ALA A 333 28.76 3.32 -16.08
N GLY A 334 28.29 3.44 -17.33
CA GLY A 334 28.51 2.44 -18.40
C GLY A 334 27.59 1.22 -18.33
N ALA A 335 26.50 1.25 -17.55
CA ALA A 335 25.56 0.12 -17.34
C ALA A 335 24.27 0.28 -18.17
N HIS A 336 24.39 0.31 -19.49
CA HIS A 336 23.29 0.59 -20.43
C HIS A 336 22.18 -0.48 -20.43
N ASP A 337 22.48 -1.74 -20.12
CA ASP A 337 21.50 -2.84 -20.18
C ASP A 337 20.47 -2.83 -19.04
N ALA A 338 20.75 -2.10 -17.95
CA ALA A 338 19.96 -2.11 -16.72
C ALA A 338 18.87 -1.01 -16.64
N LEU A 339 18.56 -0.36 -17.77
CA LEU A 339 17.60 0.74 -17.83
C LEU A 339 16.17 0.28 -17.55
N VAL A 340 15.48 1.01 -16.67
CA VAL A 340 14.03 0.85 -16.40
C VAL A 340 13.22 1.53 -17.49
N ASN A 341 13.63 2.71 -17.98
CA ASN A 341 12.87 3.53 -18.91
C ASN A 341 13.45 3.43 -20.32
N LYS A 342 13.48 2.23 -20.89
CA LYS A 342 14.03 1.96 -22.24
C LYS A 342 13.37 2.79 -23.33
N GLU A 343 12.11 3.20 -23.13
CA GLU A 343 11.35 4.06 -24.03
C GLU A 343 11.91 5.50 -24.13
N LEU A 344 12.77 5.91 -23.19
CA LEU A 344 13.42 7.24 -23.14
C LEU A 344 14.95 7.13 -23.23
N GLU A 345 15.49 6.06 -23.80
CA GLU A 345 16.93 5.80 -23.85
C GLU A 345 17.72 6.94 -24.50
N ASN A 346 17.22 7.53 -25.58
CA ASN A 346 17.88 8.64 -26.27
C ASN A 346 17.96 9.90 -25.40
N GLU A 347 16.86 10.23 -24.72
CA GLU A 347 16.76 11.37 -23.81
C GLU A 347 17.64 11.16 -22.57
N ILE A 348 17.68 9.96 -22.04
CA ILE A 348 18.53 9.56 -20.90
C ILE A 348 20.01 9.69 -21.29
N ASN A 349 20.41 9.19 -22.46
CA ASN A 349 21.76 9.32 -22.96
C ASN A 349 22.18 10.80 -23.15
N THR A 350 21.30 11.60 -23.76
CA THR A 350 21.51 13.04 -23.92
C THR A 350 21.67 13.77 -22.58
N MET A 351 20.85 13.41 -21.57
CA MET A 351 20.96 13.98 -20.23
C MET A 351 22.24 13.52 -19.53
N ALA A 352 22.66 12.27 -19.71
CA ALA A 352 23.88 11.72 -19.13
C ALA A 352 25.13 12.42 -19.65
N GLU A 353 25.18 12.79 -20.94
CA GLU A 353 26.28 13.56 -21.54
C GLU A 353 26.34 15.01 -21.03
N LYS A 354 25.17 15.63 -20.79
CA LYS A 354 25.06 17.04 -20.35
C LYS A 354 25.27 17.23 -18.85
N THR A 355 25.18 16.19 -18.05
CA THR A 355 25.23 16.27 -16.59
C THR A 355 26.39 15.47 -16.01
N LYS A 356 26.94 15.95 -14.89
CA LYS A 356 27.98 15.21 -14.14
C LYS A 356 27.31 14.24 -13.15
N PRO A 357 27.92 13.05 -12.88
CA PRO A 357 27.36 12.07 -11.92
C PRO A 357 27.03 12.66 -10.54
N GLN A 358 27.88 13.60 -10.05
CA GLN A 358 27.62 14.25 -8.75
C GLN A 358 26.35 15.12 -8.77
N ALA A 359 26.02 15.75 -9.91
CA ALA A 359 24.79 16.51 -10.07
C ALA A 359 23.58 15.57 -10.12
N THR A 360 23.70 14.45 -10.84
CA THR A 360 22.66 13.42 -10.90
C THR A 360 22.32 12.84 -9.50
N ILE A 361 23.35 12.53 -8.70
CA ILE A 361 23.18 12.06 -7.32
C ILE A 361 22.46 13.13 -6.46
N LYS A 362 22.85 14.41 -6.58
CA LYS A 362 22.17 15.50 -5.86
C LYS A 362 20.68 15.60 -6.21
N LYS A 363 20.35 15.44 -7.50
CA LYS A 363 18.95 15.45 -7.97
C LYS A 363 18.15 14.25 -7.38
N ILE A 364 18.71 13.05 -7.39
CA ILE A 364 18.09 11.87 -6.77
C ILE A 364 17.86 12.12 -5.26
N ASN A 365 18.86 12.64 -4.54
CA ASN A 365 18.73 12.94 -3.12
C ASN A 365 17.65 14.00 -2.86
N ALA A 366 17.55 15.04 -3.68
CA ALA A 366 16.50 16.05 -3.56
C ALA A 366 15.10 15.45 -3.72
N ILE A 367 14.93 14.49 -4.65
CA ILE A 367 13.67 13.76 -4.83
C ILE A 367 13.36 12.93 -3.58
N MET A 368 14.34 12.21 -3.01
CA MET A 368 14.12 11.41 -1.80
C MET A 368 13.73 12.27 -0.61
N VAL A 369 14.35 13.44 -0.42
CA VAL A 369 13.97 14.41 0.61
C VAL A 369 12.54 14.91 0.41
N ALA A 370 12.14 15.25 -0.82
CA ALA A 370 10.78 15.69 -1.12
C ALA A 370 9.75 14.60 -0.81
N ARG A 371 10.03 13.33 -1.13
CA ARG A 371 9.19 12.18 -0.78
C ARG A 371 9.03 12.05 0.75
N THR A 372 10.12 12.13 1.49
CA THR A 372 10.10 12.10 2.96
C THR A 372 9.23 13.23 3.53
N ASN A 373 9.38 14.45 2.99
CA ASN A 373 8.58 15.61 3.41
C ASN A 373 7.07 15.40 3.14
N LEU A 374 6.71 14.83 1.98
CA LEU A 374 5.31 14.46 1.68
C LEU A 374 4.78 13.44 2.69
N GLY A 375 5.57 12.45 3.08
CA GLY A 375 5.25 11.47 4.12
C GLY A 375 5.04 12.11 5.50
N HIS A 376 5.76 13.17 5.81
CA HIS A 376 5.63 13.96 7.06
C HIS A 376 4.61 15.10 6.98
N ASN A 377 3.65 15.02 6.07
CA ASN A 377 2.53 15.97 5.93
C ASN A 377 2.94 17.40 5.52
N ALA A 378 4.09 17.63 4.91
CA ALA A 378 4.42 18.92 4.32
C ALA A 378 3.40 19.32 3.24
N ALA A 379 3.25 20.63 2.99
CA ALA A 379 2.34 21.16 1.96
C ALA A 379 2.77 20.64 0.57
N PRO A 380 1.91 19.88 -0.16
CA PRO A 380 2.31 19.21 -1.41
C PRO A 380 2.85 20.18 -2.46
N LEU A 381 2.13 21.27 -2.73
CA LEU A 381 2.53 22.26 -3.74
C LEU A 381 3.91 22.84 -3.44
N LEU A 382 4.14 23.36 -2.24
CA LEU A 382 5.44 23.94 -1.86
C LEU A 382 6.58 22.93 -1.91
N THR A 383 6.31 21.69 -1.52
CA THR A 383 7.32 20.62 -1.57
C THR A 383 7.73 20.30 -3.01
N VAL A 384 6.75 20.22 -3.92
CA VAL A 384 7.01 19.92 -5.34
C VAL A 384 7.66 21.11 -6.04
N GLU A 385 7.24 22.36 -5.78
CA GLU A 385 7.87 23.58 -6.30
C GLU A 385 9.34 23.68 -5.90
N ALA A 386 9.63 23.50 -4.60
CA ALA A 386 11.01 23.50 -4.10
C ALA A 386 11.85 22.42 -4.76
N LEU A 387 11.29 21.21 -4.95
CA LEU A 387 11.96 20.14 -5.66
C LEU A 387 12.24 20.51 -7.11
N MET A 388 11.23 20.96 -7.88
CA MET A 388 11.41 21.29 -9.31
C MET A 388 12.42 22.41 -9.50
N CYS A 389 12.47 23.42 -8.62
CA CYS A 389 13.51 24.44 -8.60
C CYS A 389 14.92 23.86 -8.36
N ASN A 390 15.05 22.83 -7.50
CA ASN A 390 16.32 22.15 -7.28
C ASN A 390 16.74 21.29 -8.48
N LEU A 391 15.80 20.66 -9.17
CA LEU A 391 16.07 19.86 -10.38
C LEU A 391 16.43 20.72 -11.58
N ALA A 392 15.93 21.97 -11.66
CA ALA A 392 16.22 22.93 -12.73
C ALA A 392 17.62 23.57 -12.64
N ARG A 393 18.33 23.40 -11.53
CA ARG A 393 19.72 23.81 -11.31
C ARG A 393 20.69 22.73 -11.76
#